data_11ec55725282d8a5d3876065e5ea1f43
#
_entry.id   11ec55725282d8a5d3876065e5ea1f43
#
_cell.length_a   1.000
_cell.length_b   1.000
_cell.length_c   1.000
_cell.angle_alpha   90.00
_cell.angle_beta   90.00
_cell.angle_gamma   90.00
#
_symmetry.space_group_name_H-M   'P 1'
#
loop_
_entity.id
_entity.type
_entity.pdbx_description
1 polymer ?
#
loop_
_entity_poly.entity_id
_entity_poly.type
_entity_poly.pdbx_seq_one_letter_code
_entity_poly.pdbx_strand_id
1 'polypeptide(L)'
;MPVLYFVRHGETEFNVQGRLQGRRDTVLNAHGRRQATECGALLKALFVRDRKLPEQFDYVSSPLKRARETMEVVRATLGLEPLGYAIDDRLVEIAYGDWEGLTLAEIEKANTGILAQRERDKWDFAPPGGESYRQVAARIRAWYASLVNDTVVAAHGGGVRALMALFNILSEEQATHAQVEQGVVYVFAEGKVSRYALTDEDGSLPRSKTKSGRTSFDRLAGSSDPRNLKVLIARPQ
;
A
#
# COMPACT_ATOMS: atom_id res chain seq x y z
N MET A 1 -0.58 -21.29 -2.73
CA MET A 1 -0.98 -19.97 -3.23
C MET A 1 0.30 -19.15 -3.39
N PRO A 2 0.42 -18.30 -4.44
CA PRO A 2 1.59 -17.46 -4.62
C PRO A 2 1.76 -16.48 -3.47
N VAL A 3 3.02 -16.13 -3.17
CA VAL A 3 3.36 -15.08 -2.21
C VAL A 3 3.23 -13.74 -2.91
N LEU A 4 2.55 -12.79 -2.27
CA LEU A 4 2.33 -11.46 -2.81
C LEU A 4 3.13 -10.43 -2.01
N TYR A 5 4.04 -9.73 -2.67
CA TYR A 5 4.80 -8.59 -2.13
C TYR A 5 4.13 -7.31 -2.61
N PHE A 6 3.38 -6.66 -1.73
CA PHE A 6 2.60 -5.47 -2.09
C PHE A 6 3.28 -4.19 -1.60
N VAL A 7 3.56 -3.29 -2.52
CA VAL A 7 4.10 -1.95 -2.26
C VAL A 7 3.00 -0.92 -2.55
N ARG A 8 2.59 -0.14 -1.53
CA ARG A 8 1.78 1.04 -1.77
C ARG A 8 2.65 2.10 -2.44
N HIS A 9 2.12 2.78 -3.47
CA HIS A 9 2.84 3.88 -4.14
C HIS A 9 3.43 4.88 -3.14
N GLY A 10 4.58 5.47 -3.47
CA GLY A 10 5.22 6.49 -2.65
C GLY A 10 4.38 7.78 -2.52
N GLU A 11 4.80 8.68 -1.64
CA GLU A 11 4.11 9.93 -1.34
C GLU A 11 3.94 10.83 -2.58
N THR A 12 2.78 11.47 -2.66
CA THR A 12 2.46 12.50 -3.65
C THR A 12 2.09 13.80 -2.94
N GLU A 13 2.04 14.93 -3.64
CA GLU A 13 1.57 16.19 -3.07
C GLU A 13 0.14 16.11 -2.53
N PHE A 14 -0.74 15.30 -3.13
CA PHE A 14 -2.10 15.08 -2.63
C PHE A 14 -2.10 14.37 -1.27
N ASN A 15 -1.15 13.45 -1.03
CA ASN A 15 -0.99 12.84 0.30
C ASN A 15 -0.59 13.87 1.34
N VAL A 16 0.37 14.75 1.02
CA VAL A 16 0.82 15.84 1.91
C VAL A 16 -0.33 16.78 2.26
N GLN A 17 -1.17 17.10 1.28
CA GLN A 17 -2.33 17.99 1.44
C GLN A 17 -3.56 17.31 2.07
N GLY A 18 -3.54 15.99 2.31
CA GLY A 18 -4.69 15.24 2.82
C GLY A 18 -5.86 15.17 1.83
N ARG A 19 -5.59 15.28 0.52
CA ARG A 19 -6.61 15.21 -0.54
C ARG A 19 -6.84 13.79 -1.00
N LEU A 20 -8.09 13.42 -1.20
CA LEU A 20 -8.46 12.13 -1.79
C LEU A 20 -8.01 12.10 -3.25
N GLN A 21 -7.17 11.14 -3.60
CA GLN A 21 -6.64 11.06 -4.96
C GLN A 21 -7.55 10.29 -5.90
N GLY A 22 -8.06 9.13 -5.41
CA GLY A 22 -8.83 8.23 -6.22
C GLY A 22 -8.10 7.86 -7.52
N ARG A 23 -8.77 8.03 -8.64
CA ARG A 23 -8.25 7.76 -9.99
C ARG A 23 -7.54 8.94 -10.63
N ARG A 24 -7.44 10.10 -9.96
CA ARG A 24 -6.61 11.21 -10.46
C ARG A 24 -5.17 10.77 -10.62
N ASP A 25 -4.59 11.13 -11.76
CA ASP A 25 -3.26 10.70 -12.16
C ASP A 25 -2.20 11.69 -11.64
N THR A 26 -1.72 11.43 -10.45
CA THR A 26 -0.68 12.22 -9.76
C THR A 26 0.67 11.50 -9.84
N VAL A 27 1.77 12.26 -9.71
CA VAL A 27 3.15 11.75 -9.69
C VAL A 27 3.70 11.69 -8.27
N LEU A 28 4.77 10.95 -8.07
CA LEU A 28 5.51 10.93 -6.81
C LEU A 28 6.18 12.29 -6.56
N ASN A 29 6.22 12.72 -5.29
CA ASN A 29 7.14 13.78 -4.88
C ASN A 29 8.54 13.21 -4.57
N ALA A 30 9.49 14.07 -4.20
CA ALA A 30 10.85 13.63 -3.90
C ALA A 30 10.93 12.64 -2.72
N HIS A 31 10.04 12.78 -1.73
CA HIS A 31 9.95 11.85 -0.61
C HIS A 31 9.39 10.49 -1.07
N GLY A 32 8.35 10.50 -1.90
CA GLY A 32 7.77 9.26 -2.46
C GLY A 32 8.75 8.45 -3.30
N ARG A 33 9.65 9.10 -4.05
CA ARG A 33 10.72 8.40 -4.78
C ARG A 33 11.72 7.74 -3.84
N ARG A 34 12.10 8.39 -2.74
CA ARG A 34 12.94 7.76 -1.70
C ARG A 34 12.25 6.55 -1.08
N GLN A 35 10.96 6.67 -0.72
CA GLN A 35 10.16 5.55 -0.22
C GLN A 35 10.13 4.37 -1.19
N ALA A 36 10.02 4.63 -2.50
CA ALA A 36 10.07 3.59 -3.52
C ALA A 36 11.46 2.90 -3.57
N THR A 37 12.55 3.66 -3.44
CA THR A 37 13.92 3.11 -3.33
C THR A 37 14.07 2.25 -2.08
N GLU A 38 13.56 2.70 -0.94
CA GLU A 38 13.55 1.95 0.32
C GLU A 38 12.78 0.63 0.19
N CYS A 39 11.62 0.64 -0.45
CA CYS A 39 10.88 -0.59 -0.75
C CYS A 39 11.67 -1.56 -1.66
N GLY A 40 12.39 -1.05 -2.66
CA GLY A 40 13.28 -1.86 -3.49
C GLY A 40 14.41 -2.51 -2.69
N ALA A 41 15.03 -1.76 -1.77
CA ALA A 41 16.07 -2.28 -0.87
C ALA A 41 15.51 -3.33 0.10
N LEU A 42 14.31 -3.13 0.65
CA LEU A 42 13.62 -4.11 1.49
C LEU A 42 13.33 -5.39 0.72
N LEU A 43 12.78 -5.29 -0.49
CA LEU A 43 12.53 -6.46 -1.34
C LEU A 43 13.81 -7.22 -1.64
N LYS A 44 14.91 -6.54 -1.96
CA LYS A 44 16.22 -7.16 -2.18
C LYS A 44 16.68 -7.95 -0.95
N ALA A 45 16.54 -7.37 0.26
CA ALA A 45 16.89 -8.05 1.50
C ALA A 45 16.00 -9.28 1.77
N LEU A 46 14.68 -9.17 1.50
CA LEU A 46 13.74 -10.28 1.63
C LEU A 46 14.08 -11.42 0.65
N PHE A 47 14.39 -11.10 -0.60
CA PHE A 47 14.76 -12.10 -1.60
C PHE A 47 16.07 -12.83 -1.25
N VAL A 48 17.09 -12.10 -0.77
CA VAL A 48 18.33 -12.71 -0.27
C VAL A 48 18.06 -13.65 0.90
N ARG A 49 17.25 -13.21 1.88
CA ARG A 49 16.83 -14.04 3.03
C ARG A 49 16.17 -15.35 2.56
N ASP A 50 15.27 -15.24 1.59
CA ASP A 50 14.45 -16.34 1.10
C ASP A 50 15.14 -17.14 -0.01
N ARG A 51 16.41 -16.80 -0.34
CA ARG A 51 17.23 -17.42 -1.39
C ARG A 51 16.58 -17.41 -2.77
N LYS A 52 15.90 -16.30 -3.09
CA LYS A 52 15.24 -16.06 -4.37
C LYS A 52 15.97 -14.96 -5.16
N LEU A 53 15.91 -15.06 -6.49
CA LEU A 53 16.43 -14.04 -7.39
C LEU A 53 15.30 -13.10 -7.83
N PRO A 54 15.54 -11.78 -8.03
CA PRO A 54 14.52 -10.84 -8.48
C PRO A 54 13.80 -11.25 -9.77
N GLU A 55 14.47 -11.94 -10.68
CA GLU A 55 13.93 -12.40 -11.96
C GLU A 55 12.93 -13.54 -11.84
N GLN A 56 12.80 -14.16 -10.68
CA GLN A 56 11.86 -15.26 -10.42
C GLN A 56 10.43 -14.80 -10.09
N PHE A 57 10.23 -13.49 -9.99
CA PHE A 57 8.92 -12.91 -9.64
C PHE A 57 8.24 -12.28 -10.84
N ASP A 58 6.93 -12.35 -10.85
CA ASP A 58 6.12 -11.49 -11.69
C ASP A 58 6.05 -10.07 -11.08
N TYR A 59 6.08 -9.06 -11.94
CA TYR A 59 5.96 -7.65 -11.54
C TYR A 59 4.74 -7.05 -12.21
N VAL A 60 3.83 -6.50 -11.39
CA VAL A 60 2.56 -5.92 -11.87
C VAL A 60 2.33 -4.57 -11.21
N SER A 61 1.86 -3.59 -11.97
CA SER A 61 1.52 -2.27 -11.44
C SER A 61 0.08 -1.87 -11.78
N SER A 62 -0.50 -1.05 -10.90
CA SER A 62 -1.64 -0.21 -11.25
C SER A 62 -1.28 0.70 -12.42
N PRO A 63 -2.21 1.04 -13.34
CA PRO A 63 -1.96 1.95 -14.46
C PRO A 63 -1.66 3.39 -14.05
N LEU A 64 -1.98 3.82 -12.81
CA LEU A 64 -1.79 5.20 -12.35
C LEU A 64 -0.31 5.55 -12.19
N LYS A 65 0.10 6.74 -12.66
CA LYS A 65 1.51 7.20 -12.74
C LYS A 65 2.26 7.00 -11.43
N ARG A 66 1.69 7.37 -10.28
CA ARG A 66 2.35 7.20 -8.96
C ARG A 66 2.71 5.75 -8.63
N ALA A 67 1.88 4.79 -9.07
CA ALA A 67 2.16 3.36 -8.85
C ALA A 67 3.18 2.85 -9.87
N ARG A 68 3.08 3.26 -11.11
CA ARG A 68 4.05 2.93 -12.17
C ARG A 68 5.44 3.45 -11.83
N GLU A 69 5.56 4.72 -11.48
CA GLU A 69 6.81 5.33 -11.06
C GLU A 69 7.41 4.62 -9.82
N THR A 70 6.56 4.20 -8.87
CA THR A 70 7.00 3.37 -7.74
C THR A 70 7.57 2.04 -8.22
N MET A 71 6.90 1.33 -9.13
CA MET A 71 7.37 0.06 -9.68
C MET A 71 8.69 0.22 -10.44
N GLU A 72 8.82 1.26 -11.24
CA GLU A 72 10.03 1.56 -12.01
C GLU A 72 11.25 1.78 -11.12
N VAL A 73 11.07 2.54 -10.02
CA VAL A 73 12.13 2.78 -9.02
C VAL A 73 12.47 1.49 -8.26
N VAL A 74 11.45 0.71 -7.86
CA VAL A 74 11.65 -0.59 -7.19
C VAL A 74 12.47 -1.53 -8.06
N ARG A 75 12.09 -1.71 -9.33
CA ARG A 75 12.78 -2.60 -10.27
C ARG A 75 14.22 -2.14 -10.53
N ALA A 76 14.44 -0.84 -10.74
CA ALA A 76 15.78 -0.29 -10.89
C ALA A 76 16.67 -0.58 -9.66
N THR A 77 16.10 -0.46 -8.45
CA THR A 77 16.82 -0.75 -7.19
C THR A 77 17.16 -2.24 -7.06
N LEU A 78 16.33 -3.12 -7.60
CA LEU A 78 16.60 -4.56 -7.68
C LEU A 78 17.61 -4.96 -8.75
N GLY A 79 18.03 -4.01 -9.62
CA GLY A 79 18.93 -4.26 -10.75
C GLY A 79 18.24 -4.80 -11.99
N LEU A 80 16.92 -4.66 -12.08
CA LEU A 80 16.10 -5.09 -13.22
C LEU A 80 15.82 -3.93 -14.18
N GLU A 81 15.46 -4.26 -15.44
CA GLU A 81 14.96 -3.26 -16.40
C GLU A 81 13.70 -2.57 -15.83
N PRO A 82 13.69 -1.24 -15.63
CA PRO A 82 12.61 -0.54 -14.95
C PRO A 82 11.23 -0.77 -15.56
N LEU A 83 11.10 -0.82 -16.89
CA LEU A 83 9.82 -0.91 -17.61
C LEU A 83 9.33 -2.35 -17.83
N GLY A 84 10.06 -3.36 -17.39
CA GLY A 84 9.75 -4.78 -17.62
C GLY A 84 8.66 -5.32 -16.68
N TYR A 85 7.52 -4.68 -16.56
CA TYR A 85 6.39 -5.09 -15.71
C TYR A 85 5.06 -5.04 -16.47
N ALA A 86 4.09 -5.82 -16.02
CA ALA A 86 2.72 -5.77 -16.52
C ALA A 86 1.90 -4.67 -15.84
N ILE A 87 0.87 -4.18 -16.53
CA ILE A 87 -0.13 -3.26 -16.00
C ILE A 87 -1.45 -4.01 -15.90
N ASP A 88 -2.19 -3.83 -14.79
CA ASP A 88 -3.50 -4.42 -14.60
C ASP A 88 -4.50 -3.38 -14.06
N ASP A 89 -5.56 -3.13 -14.82
CA ASP A 89 -6.58 -2.12 -14.48
C ASP A 89 -7.36 -2.46 -13.21
N ARG A 90 -7.40 -3.74 -12.81
CA ARG A 90 -8.02 -4.17 -11.57
C ARG A 90 -7.28 -3.65 -10.33
N LEU A 91 -6.05 -3.15 -10.50
CA LEU A 91 -5.21 -2.59 -9.43
C LEU A 91 -5.37 -1.09 -9.23
N VAL A 92 -6.22 -0.38 -10.00
CA VAL A 92 -6.46 1.06 -9.79
C VAL A 92 -6.90 1.35 -8.35
N GLU A 93 -6.69 2.57 -7.87
CA GLU A 93 -7.18 2.99 -6.54
C GLU A 93 -8.72 3.04 -6.52
N ILE A 94 -9.30 2.96 -5.33
CA ILE A 94 -10.73 3.21 -5.15
C ILE A 94 -11.11 4.55 -5.77
N ALA A 95 -12.15 4.56 -6.61
CA ALA A 95 -12.67 5.80 -7.16
C ALA A 95 -13.42 6.56 -6.07
N TYR A 96 -13.04 7.81 -5.84
CA TYR A 96 -13.78 8.70 -4.94
C TYR A 96 -14.78 9.59 -5.68
N GLY A 97 -14.89 9.48 -7.01
CA GLY A 97 -15.84 10.23 -7.82
C GLY A 97 -15.74 11.73 -7.58
N ASP A 98 -16.84 12.39 -7.25
CA ASP A 98 -16.91 13.84 -7.03
C ASP A 98 -16.05 14.33 -5.86
N TRP A 99 -15.57 13.42 -5.02
CA TRP A 99 -14.70 13.76 -3.89
C TRP A 99 -13.20 13.80 -4.27
N GLU A 100 -12.85 13.42 -5.47
CA GLU A 100 -11.44 13.41 -5.90
C GLU A 100 -10.84 14.82 -5.96
N GLY A 101 -9.72 14.99 -5.30
CA GLY A 101 -9.03 16.28 -5.14
C GLY A 101 -9.48 17.10 -3.94
N LEU A 102 -10.52 16.68 -3.22
CA LEU A 102 -11.01 17.35 -2.02
C LEU A 102 -10.39 16.74 -0.76
N THR A 103 -10.27 17.54 0.28
CA THR A 103 -10.04 17.08 1.65
C THR A 103 -11.35 16.65 2.30
N LEU A 104 -11.29 15.82 3.36
CA LEU A 104 -12.49 15.45 4.10
C LEU A 104 -13.22 16.70 4.69
N ALA A 105 -12.48 17.70 5.12
CA ALA A 105 -13.07 18.95 5.63
C ALA A 105 -13.85 19.72 4.55
N GLU A 106 -13.32 19.79 3.32
CA GLU A 106 -14.02 20.42 2.18
C GLU A 106 -15.30 19.65 1.82
N ILE A 107 -15.26 18.31 1.85
CA ILE A 107 -16.41 17.44 1.60
C ILE A 107 -17.51 17.66 2.65
N GLU A 108 -17.15 17.64 3.95
CA GLU A 108 -18.10 17.88 5.04
C GLU A 108 -18.72 19.27 4.99
N LYS A 109 -17.91 20.29 4.62
CA LYS A 109 -18.41 21.66 4.43
C LYS A 109 -19.42 21.77 3.29
N ALA A 110 -19.20 21.02 2.21
CA ALA A 110 -20.10 21.03 1.05
C ALA A 110 -21.38 20.21 1.29
N ASN A 111 -21.32 19.15 2.10
CA ASN A 111 -22.45 18.30 2.42
C ASN A 111 -22.35 17.83 3.87
N THR A 112 -22.91 18.62 4.78
CA THR A 112 -22.85 18.36 6.23
C THR A 112 -23.48 17.03 6.61
N GLY A 113 -22.73 16.22 7.36
CA GLY A 113 -23.16 14.89 7.82
C GLY A 113 -22.86 13.74 6.87
N ILE A 114 -22.32 14.02 5.66
CA ILE A 114 -22.00 12.98 4.68
C ILE A 114 -20.88 12.06 5.17
N LEU A 115 -19.90 12.58 5.89
CA LEU A 115 -18.82 11.77 6.45
C LEU A 115 -19.35 10.86 7.57
N ALA A 116 -20.29 11.33 8.39
CA ALA A 116 -20.94 10.51 9.41
C ALA A 116 -21.77 9.37 8.75
N GLN A 117 -22.44 9.64 7.64
CA GLN A 117 -23.11 8.61 6.85
C GLN A 117 -22.12 7.58 6.32
N ARG A 118 -20.99 8.03 5.74
CA ARG A 118 -19.94 7.15 5.26
C ARG A 118 -19.34 6.29 6.37
N GLU A 119 -19.08 6.82 7.55
CA GLU A 119 -18.46 6.08 8.65
C GLU A 119 -19.41 5.01 9.27
N ARG A 120 -20.75 5.10 9.09
CA ARG A 120 -21.71 4.07 9.55
C ARG A 120 -21.57 2.77 8.78
N ASP A 121 -21.23 2.85 7.51
CA ASP A 121 -21.05 1.69 6.63
C ASP A 121 -20.02 1.98 5.56
N LYS A 122 -18.79 2.14 5.99
CA LYS A 122 -17.68 2.54 5.12
C LYS A 122 -17.31 1.49 4.08
N TRP A 123 -17.68 0.24 4.33
CA TRP A 123 -17.41 -0.85 3.40
C TRP A 123 -18.32 -0.79 2.17
N ASP A 124 -19.60 -0.51 2.37
CA ASP A 124 -20.58 -0.46 1.29
C ASP A 124 -20.86 0.95 0.76
N PHE A 125 -20.45 1.98 1.50
CA PHE A 125 -20.61 3.35 1.06
C PHE A 125 -19.77 3.65 -0.19
N ALA A 126 -20.43 4.11 -1.25
CA ALA A 126 -19.78 4.67 -2.44
C ALA A 126 -20.02 6.19 -2.48
N PRO A 127 -18.96 7.01 -2.61
CA PRO A 127 -19.13 8.44 -2.91
C PRO A 127 -19.89 8.64 -4.23
N PRO A 128 -20.55 9.78 -4.46
CA PRO A 128 -21.18 10.08 -5.74
C PRO A 128 -20.20 9.89 -6.91
N GLY A 129 -20.56 9.05 -7.88
CA GLY A 129 -19.68 8.70 -9.02
C GLY A 129 -18.47 7.85 -8.67
N GLY A 130 -18.37 7.35 -7.42
CA GLY A 130 -17.22 6.57 -6.93
C GLY A 130 -17.49 5.09 -6.74
N GLU A 131 -16.57 4.41 -6.07
CA GLU A 131 -16.62 2.98 -5.69
C GLU A 131 -16.76 2.80 -4.18
N SER A 132 -17.42 1.72 -3.77
CA SER A 132 -17.34 1.20 -2.40
C SER A 132 -16.12 0.27 -2.23
N TYR A 133 -15.70 0.01 -0.97
CA TYR A 133 -14.67 -1.00 -0.70
C TYR A 133 -15.09 -2.40 -1.13
N ARG A 134 -16.38 -2.74 -1.08
CA ARG A 134 -16.93 -4.01 -1.59
C ARG A 134 -16.62 -4.18 -3.09
N GLN A 135 -16.79 -3.14 -3.90
CA GLN A 135 -16.48 -3.17 -5.33
C GLN A 135 -14.97 -3.31 -5.56
N VAL A 136 -14.14 -2.57 -4.79
CA VAL A 136 -12.68 -2.74 -4.82
C VAL A 136 -12.29 -4.18 -4.47
N ALA A 137 -12.86 -4.75 -3.40
CA ALA A 137 -12.56 -6.12 -2.98
C ALA A 137 -12.94 -7.15 -4.06
N ALA A 138 -14.04 -6.94 -4.78
CA ALA A 138 -14.45 -7.83 -5.87
C ALA A 138 -13.41 -7.85 -7.01
N ARG A 139 -12.91 -6.68 -7.47
CA ARG A 139 -11.91 -6.63 -8.54
C ARG A 139 -10.52 -7.09 -8.08
N ILE A 140 -10.13 -6.80 -6.84
CA ILE A 140 -8.87 -7.30 -6.24
C ILE A 140 -8.91 -8.82 -6.05
N ARG A 141 -10.06 -9.39 -5.66
CA ARG A 141 -10.25 -10.85 -5.59
C ARG A 141 -10.05 -11.51 -6.96
N ALA A 142 -10.67 -10.96 -8.01
CA ALA A 142 -10.55 -11.47 -9.37
C ALA A 142 -9.10 -11.37 -9.88
N TRP A 143 -8.40 -10.29 -9.55
CA TRP A 143 -6.98 -10.13 -9.86
C TRP A 143 -6.12 -11.15 -9.12
N TYR A 144 -6.26 -11.26 -7.80
CA TYR A 144 -5.47 -12.19 -6.98
C TYR A 144 -5.68 -13.64 -7.41
N ALA A 145 -6.91 -14.03 -7.75
CA ALA A 145 -7.22 -15.38 -8.22
C ALA A 145 -6.58 -15.71 -9.59
N SER A 146 -6.13 -14.71 -10.35
CA SER A 146 -5.42 -14.91 -11.63
C SER A 146 -3.91 -15.05 -11.48
N LEU A 147 -3.34 -14.87 -10.28
CA LEU A 147 -1.91 -15.01 -10.04
C LEU A 147 -1.48 -16.48 -10.07
N VAL A 148 -0.40 -16.76 -10.78
CA VAL A 148 0.20 -18.09 -10.89
C VAL A 148 1.52 -18.17 -10.11
N ASN A 149 2.32 -17.09 -10.17
CA ASN A 149 3.65 -17.01 -9.60
C ASN A 149 3.70 -16.04 -8.42
N ASP A 150 4.73 -16.13 -7.59
CA ASP A 150 5.05 -15.12 -6.61
C ASP A 150 5.19 -13.76 -7.29
N THR A 151 4.50 -12.76 -6.77
CA THR A 151 4.30 -11.49 -7.48
C THR A 151 4.68 -10.29 -6.62
N VAL A 152 5.41 -9.34 -7.20
CA VAL A 152 5.62 -8.00 -6.66
C VAL A 152 4.61 -7.07 -7.32
N VAL A 153 3.82 -6.37 -6.51
CA VAL A 153 2.82 -5.42 -7.01
C VAL A 153 3.04 -4.02 -6.46
N ALA A 154 2.96 -3.02 -7.32
CA ALA A 154 2.90 -1.62 -6.91
C ALA A 154 1.49 -1.08 -7.18
N ALA A 155 0.76 -0.72 -6.12
CA ALA A 155 -0.61 -0.22 -6.23
C ALA A 155 -0.97 0.72 -5.05
N HIS A 156 -2.14 0.60 -4.45
CA HIS A 156 -2.74 1.63 -3.60
C HIS A 156 -3.25 1.07 -2.28
N GLY A 157 -3.56 2.00 -1.35
CA GLY A 157 -4.05 1.64 -0.02
C GLY A 157 -5.37 0.89 -0.03
N GLY A 158 -6.27 1.19 -0.96
CA GLY A 158 -7.54 0.47 -1.13
C GLY A 158 -7.33 -1.02 -1.42
N GLY A 159 -6.34 -1.35 -2.27
CA GLY A 159 -5.99 -2.75 -2.59
C GLY A 159 -5.48 -3.54 -1.39
N VAL A 160 -4.61 -2.96 -0.56
CA VAL A 160 -4.12 -3.61 0.68
C VAL A 160 -5.26 -3.88 1.64
N ARG A 161 -6.15 -2.89 1.87
CA ARG A 161 -7.34 -3.05 2.73
C ARG A 161 -8.27 -4.15 2.23
N ALA A 162 -8.50 -4.18 0.92
CA ALA A 162 -9.29 -5.24 0.29
C ALA A 162 -8.69 -6.63 0.53
N LEU A 163 -7.37 -6.80 0.37
CA LEU A 163 -6.68 -8.06 0.62
C LEU A 163 -6.75 -8.47 2.10
N MET A 164 -6.61 -7.52 3.05
CA MET A 164 -6.74 -7.81 4.47
C MET A 164 -8.13 -8.37 4.82
N ALA A 165 -9.20 -7.82 4.23
CA ALA A 165 -10.54 -8.35 4.39
C ALA A 165 -10.72 -9.70 3.66
N LEU A 166 -10.25 -9.85 2.43
CA LEU A 166 -10.36 -11.08 1.64
C LEU A 166 -9.70 -12.29 2.28
N PHE A 167 -8.58 -12.07 2.99
CA PHE A 167 -7.87 -13.12 3.72
C PHE A 167 -8.36 -13.29 5.16
N ASN A 168 -9.44 -12.60 5.58
CA ASN A 168 -9.96 -12.60 6.95
C ASN A 168 -8.90 -12.21 8.01
N ILE A 169 -7.91 -11.38 7.62
CA ILE A 169 -6.90 -10.81 8.55
C ILE A 169 -7.58 -9.75 9.43
N LEU A 170 -8.48 -8.98 8.84
CA LEU A 170 -9.34 -7.99 9.49
C LEU A 170 -10.78 -8.18 9.02
N SER A 171 -11.76 -7.79 9.85
CA SER A 171 -13.13 -7.67 9.38
C SER A 171 -13.25 -6.60 8.27
N GLU A 172 -14.31 -6.63 7.49
CA GLU A 172 -14.60 -5.62 6.46
C GLU A 172 -14.55 -4.19 7.04
N GLU A 173 -15.18 -3.98 8.20
CA GLU A 173 -15.16 -2.71 8.92
C GLU A 173 -13.73 -2.32 9.34
N GLN A 174 -13.01 -3.22 10.03
CA GLN A 174 -11.64 -2.97 10.49
C GLN A 174 -10.70 -2.65 9.32
N ALA A 175 -10.84 -3.36 8.20
CA ALA A 175 -10.01 -3.16 7.02
C ALA A 175 -10.14 -1.74 6.45
N THR A 176 -11.35 -1.15 6.46
CA THR A 176 -11.56 0.23 5.95
C THR A 176 -10.81 1.28 6.77
N HIS A 177 -10.50 0.99 8.03
CA HIS A 177 -9.80 1.88 8.96
C HIS A 177 -8.31 1.54 9.11
N ALA A 178 -7.86 0.42 8.54
CA ALA A 178 -6.47 0.01 8.62
C ALA A 178 -5.54 1.08 8.02
N GLN A 179 -4.50 1.44 8.77
CA GLN A 179 -3.44 2.29 8.21
C GLN A 179 -2.59 1.47 7.24
N VAL A 180 -2.44 1.98 6.03
CA VAL A 180 -1.58 1.42 5.00
C VAL A 180 -0.51 2.46 4.70
N GLU A 181 0.70 2.22 5.21
CA GLU A 181 1.80 3.19 5.13
C GLU A 181 2.52 3.09 3.78
N GLN A 182 3.16 4.17 3.39
CA GLN A 182 4.10 4.26 2.27
C GLN A 182 5.51 3.92 2.77
N GLY A 183 6.40 3.46 1.89
CA GLY A 183 7.73 3.00 2.30
C GLY A 183 7.72 1.64 3.02
N VAL A 184 6.61 0.90 2.96
CA VAL A 184 6.42 -0.41 3.58
C VAL A 184 6.13 -1.46 2.52
N VAL A 185 6.74 -2.63 2.68
CA VAL A 185 6.43 -3.83 1.90
C VAL A 185 5.48 -4.71 2.72
N TYR A 186 4.30 -4.98 2.21
CA TYR A 186 3.32 -5.90 2.78
C TYR A 186 3.47 -7.26 2.09
N VAL A 187 3.77 -8.31 2.84
CA VAL A 187 3.92 -9.67 2.30
C VAL A 187 2.72 -10.50 2.72
N PHE A 188 1.89 -10.87 1.76
CA PHE A 188 0.76 -11.77 1.97
C PHE A 188 1.17 -13.19 1.59
N ALA A 189 1.13 -14.08 2.56
CA ALA A 189 1.46 -15.50 2.41
C ALA A 189 0.62 -16.32 3.39
N GLU A 190 0.10 -17.47 2.94
CA GLU A 190 -0.63 -18.43 3.79
C GLU A 190 -1.77 -17.81 4.61
N GLY A 191 -2.51 -16.85 4.04
CA GLY A 191 -3.60 -16.15 4.72
C GLY A 191 -3.16 -15.17 5.81
N LYS A 192 -1.89 -14.81 5.87
CA LYS A 192 -1.31 -13.85 6.82
C LYS A 192 -0.70 -12.66 6.10
N VAL A 193 -0.53 -11.54 6.81
CA VAL A 193 0.23 -10.39 6.33
C VAL A 193 1.39 -10.09 7.26
N SER A 194 2.57 -9.91 6.68
CA SER A 194 3.75 -9.38 7.38
C SER A 194 4.09 -8.00 6.80
N ARG A 195 4.59 -7.10 7.65
CA ARG A 195 4.97 -5.74 7.27
C ARG A 195 6.47 -5.57 7.45
N TYR A 196 7.13 -5.05 6.44
CA TYR A 196 8.57 -4.75 6.47
C TYR A 196 8.79 -3.29 6.13
N ALA A 197 9.50 -2.59 6.99
CA ALA A 197 9.89 -1.19 6.81
C ALA A 197 11.34 -1.00 7.23
N LEU A 198 12.01 0.01 6.67
CA LEU A 198 13.26 0.49 7.24
C LEU A 198 12.93 1.19 8.55
N THR A 199 13.80 1.04 9.55
CA THR A 199 13.72 1.77 10.81
C THR A 199 14.84 2.79 10.89
N ASP A 200 14.60 3.91 11.55
CA ASP A 200 15.64 4.84 11.93
C ASP A 200 16.66 4.16 12.87
N GLU A 201 17.82 4.79 13.10
CA GLU A 201 18.91 4.22 13.93
C GLU A 201 18.44 3.84 15.34
N ASP A 202 17.41 4.51 15.87
CA ASP A 202 16.78 4.24 17.16
C ASP A 202 15.74 3.10 17.14
N GLY A 203 15.50 2.48 15.95
CA GLY A 203 14.52 1.41 15.77
C GLY A 203 13.07 1.90 15.61
N SER A 204 12.84 3.21 15.50
CA SER A 204 11.53 3.77 15.16
C SER A 204 11.27 3.74 13.65
N LEU A 205 10.01 3.64 13.26
CA LEU A 205 9.63 3.82 11.86
C LEU A 205 9.85 5.29 11.44
N PRO A 206 10.34 5.56 10.22
CA PRO A 206 10.47 6.92 9.71
C PRO A 206 9.15 7.66 9.87
N ARG A 207 9.15 8.76 10.59
CA ARG A 207 7.92 9.52 10.88
C ARG A 207 7.41 10.18 9.61
N SER A 208 6.30 9.68 9.07
CA SER A 208 5.48 10.46 8.14
C SER A 208 5.00 11.74 8.87
N LYS A 209 5.25 12.90 8.29
CA LYS A 209 4.85 14.21 8.86
C LYS A 209 3.35 14.48 8.72
N THR A 210 2.50 13.46 8.65
CA THR A 210 1.05 13.65 8.67
C THR A 210 0.55 13.58 10.11
N LYS A 211 0.07 14.73 10.62
CA LYS A 211 -0.64 14.81 11.89
C LYS A 211 -1.95 14.03 11.80
N SER A 212 -2.04 12.87 12.45
CA SER A 212 -3.29 12.42 13.10
C SER A 212 -3.07 11.14 13.91
N GLY A 213 -3.53 11.19 15.15
CA GLY A 213 -4.07 10.11 15.99
C GLY A 213 -3.25 8.81 16.16
N ARG A 214 -2.67 8.67 17.35
CA ARG A 214 -2.05 7.44 17.85
C ARG A 214 -3.09 6.34 18.01
N THR A 215 -2.81 5.14 17.46
CA THR A 215 -3.24 3.87 18.06
C THR A 215 -2.06 2.90 18.08
N SER A 216 -1.90 2.27 19.23
CA SER A 216 -0.75 1.51 19.70
C SER A 216 -0.52 0.19 18.96
N PHE A 217 0.62 0.07 18.30
CA PHE A 217 1.29 -1.20 18.04
C PHE A 217 2.81 -1.02 18.20
N ASP A 218 3.23 -0.51 19.37
CA ASP A 218 4.64 -0.50 19.76
C ASP A 218 4.89 -1.62 20.75
N ARG A 219 5.69 -2.59 20.35
CA ARG A 219 6.78 -3.25 21.11
C ARG A 219 7.22 -4.53 20.43
N LEU A 220 8.47 -4.57 20.02
CA LEU A 220 9.47 -5.59 20.34
C LEU A 220 10.75 -5.33 19.52
N ALA A 221 11.75 -4.80 20.21
CA ALA A 221 13.11 -4.62 19.69
C ALA A 221 14.03 -5.73 20.21
N GLY A 222 15.03 -6.11 19.42
CA GLY A 222 16.12 -6.97 19.86
C GLY A 222 17.27 -7.09 18.86
N SER A 223 18.40 -6.47 19.20
CA SER A 223 19.80 -6.78 18.88
C SER A 223 20.43 -6.39 17.54
N SER A 224 21.62 -5.84 17.64
CA SER A 224 22.43 -4.94 16.83
C SER A 224 23.55 -5.58 16.01
N ASP A 225 23.71 -5.15 14.72
CA ASP A 225 24.96 -5.12 13.97
C ASP A 225 24.87 -4.00 12.92
N PRO A 226 25.86 -3.08 12.77
CA PRO A 226 25.77 -1.88 11.92
C PRO A 226 25.83 -2.14 10.41
N ARG A 227 25.90 -3.36 9.96
CA ARG A 227 25.75 -3.79 8.56
C ARG A 227 24.42 -4.45 8.27
N ASN A 228 23.51 -4.50 9.25
CA ASN A 228 22.22 -5.12 9.14
C ASN A 228 21.12 -4.08 8.98
N LEU A 229 20.49 -4.07 7.82
CA LEU A 229 19.16 -3.53 7.62
C LEU A 229 18.23 -4.17 8.70
N LYS A 230 17.88 -3.40 9.73
CA LYS A 230 16.95 -3.91 10.76
C LYS A 230 15.56 -3.99 10.14
N VAL A 231 15.20 -5.20 9.76
CA VAL A 231 13.84 -5.54 9.31
C VAL A 231 13.02 -5.82 10.54
N LEU A 232 12.06 -4.96 10.87
CA LEU A 232 11.13 -5.20 11.97
C LEU A 232 10.04 -6.16 11.47
N ILE A 233 10.07 -7.39 11.99
CA ILE A 233 9.00 -8.38 11.77
C ILE A 233 7.94 -8.16 12.84
N ALA A 234 6.82 -7.54 12.50
CA ALA A 234 5.64 -7.61 13.34
C ALA A 234 5.06 -9.03 13.23
N ARG A 235 5.07 -9.80 14.35
CA ARG A 235 4.43 -11.12 14.37
C ARG A 235 2.92 -10.97 14.21
N PRO A 236 2.26 -11.88 13.48
CA PRO A 236 0.80 -11.91 13.43
C PRO A 236 0.25 -12.23 14.82
N GLN A 237 -0.82 -11.52 15.21
CA GLN A 237 -1.70 -11.94 16.29
C GLN A 237 -2.72 -12.92 15.77
#